data_c7ac3bd4253319c449ee6c0f1e4425ac
#
_entry.id   c7ac3bd4253319c449ee6c0f1e4425ac
#
_cell.length_a   1.000
_cell.length_b   1.000
_cell.length_c   1.000
_cell.angle_alpha   90.00
_cell.angle_beta   90.00
_cell.angle_gamma   90.00
#
_symmetry.space_group_name_H-M   'P 1'
#
loop_
_entity.id
_entity.type
_entity.pdbx_description
1 polymer ?
#
loop_
_entity_poly.entity_id
_entity_poly.type
_entity_poly.pdbx_seq_one_letter_code
_entity_poly.pdbx_strand_id
1 'polypeptide(L)'
;MDSHYDIAIIGMGCAGSHIVQELLRRKTDLNIVIIDDFKALSLDKTWSFWEKGNGKWDHLISHSWKKGSYIMPDDFIPLDLDPYVYKTIESRDFIAFAKAELQQKSNYTLIEEKVNNVEYDDEKGHNKKIHIDYSTGTLSASIVLDSRIDPKFFKDTKATTLQQHFKGWVIKTERPTFDPEVFTMMDYRLRDAGTTSFTYVLPYSTTQALVEFTYFSKDVVSDDTYEKYLQEYIAKYLQLTNFSIEKTEQGVIPMTSYKFEQHHRKNHLKIGTAGGWVKPSTGYSFKMSEKKAVQLVDNITLKRELNHGMISKKFRFYDDIMLDVLHSDNARGPEVFHTLYRKNKIQTIFSFLDQETSLSQELGIMLPMTSVPFLSAFFKKLF
;
A
#
# COMPACT_ATOMS: atom_id res chain seq x y z
N MET A 1 2.13 36.39 14.51
CA MET A 1 3.04 36.17 13.34
C MET A 1 2.81 34.75 12.85
N ASP A 2 2.50 34.58 11.59
CA ASP A 2 2.37 33.25 11.05
C ASP A 2 3.72 32.51 11.08
N SER A 3 3.75 31.36 11.74
CA SER A 3 4.96 30.54 11.82
C SER A 3 5.34 30.06 10.41
N HIS A 4 6.64 30.16 10.06
CA HIS A 4 7.16 29.67 8.80
C HIS A 4 8.04 28.44 9.01
N TYR A 5 7.85 27.42 8.18
CA TYR A 5 8.59 26.16 8.21
C TYR A 5 9.28 25.90 6.88
N ASP A 6 10.39 25.17 6.91
CA ASP A 6 11.05 24.71 5.68
C ASP A 6 10.22 23.65 4.98
N ILE A 7 9.65 22.70 5.76
CA ILE A 7 8.82 21.62 5.26
C ILE A 7 7.56 21.48 6.11
N ALA A 8 6.41 21.37 5.46
CA ALA A 8 5.17 20.91 6.09
C ALA A 8 4.77 19.54 5.52
N ILE A 9 4.49 18.60 6.42
CA ILE A 9 3.99 17.24 6.08
C ILE A 9 2.53 17.17 6.52
N ILE A 10 1.63 17.05 5.57
CA ILE A 10 0.19 16.90 5.82
C ILE A 10 -0.17 15.42 5.75
N GLY A 11 -0.49 14.87 6.90
CA GLY A 11 -0.79 13.46 7.10
C GLY A 11 0.42 12.62 7.51
N MET A 12 0.28 11.91 8.62
CA MET A 12 1.30 11.05 9.22
C MET A 12 0.91 9.56 9.12
N GLY A 13 0.26 9.17 8.01
CA GLY A 13 0.02 7.76 7.66
C GLY A 13 1.32 7.07 7.23
N CYS A 14 1.22 5.96 6.49
CA CYS A 14 2.38 5.18 6.04
C CYS A 14 3.47 6.04 5.39
N ALA A 15 3.12 6.84 4.38
CA ALA A 15 4.09 7.68 3.65
C ALA A 15 4.67 8.80 4.52
N GLY A 16 3.82 9.52 5.26
CA GLY A 16 4.27 10.61 6.14
C GLY A 16 5.22 10.12 7.23
N SER A 17 4.90 8.98 7.86
CA SER A 17 5.77 8.37 8.87
C SER A 17 7.12 7.94 8.29
N HIS A 18 7.16 7.34 7.09
CA HIS A 18 8.43 7.02 6.43
C HIS A 18 9.26 8.27 6.11
N ILE A 19 8.62 9.36 5.67
CA ILE A 19 9.32 10.63 5.40
C ILE A 19 9.90 11.21 6.71
N VAL A 20 9.10 11.25 7.77
CA VAL A 20 9.56 11.70 9.09
C VAL A 20 10.78 10.89 9.55
N GLN A 21 10.69 9.57 9.48
CA GLN A 21 11.79 8.67 9.86
C GLN A 21 13.05 8.89 9.02
N GLU A 22 12.91 9.12 7.73
CA GLU A 22 14.07 9.38 6.87
C GLU A 22 14.70 10.75 7.14
N LEU A 23 13.91 11.79 7.37
CA LEU A 23 14.40 13.12 7.76
C LEU A 23 15.13 13.07 9.11
N LEU A 24 14.59 12.36 10.11
CA LEU A 24 15.23 12.13 11.41
C LEU A 24 16.56 11.40 11.24
N ARG A 25 16.59 10.35 10.44
CA ARG A 25 17.82 9.58 10.15
C ARG A 25 18.91 10.44 9.50
N ARG A 26 18.52 11.37 8.63
CA ARG A 26 19.47 12.31 7.97
C ARG A 26 19.92 13.44 8.89
N LYS A 27 19.32 13.58 10.07
CA LYS A 27 19.64 14.64 11.07
C LYS A 27 19.61 16.04 10.44
N THR A 28 18.53 16.35 9.71
CA THR A 28 18.38 17.63 9.05
C THR A 28 18.19 18.77 10.06
N ASP A 29 18.74 19.96 9.76
CA ASP A 29 18.53 21.18 10.55
C ASP A 29 17.29 21.99 10.11
N LEU A 30 16.53 21.47 9.15
CA LEU A 30 15.31 22.10 8.64
C LEU A 30 14.23 22.14 9.74
N ASN A 31 13.48 23.23 9.78
CA ASN A 31 12.29 23.36 10.63
C ASN A 31 11.11 22.68 9.96
N ILE A 32 10.58 21.66 10.59
CA ILE A 32 9.57 20.79 10.01
C ILE A 32 8.30 20.81 10.85
N VAL A 33 7.14 20.97 10.19
CA VAL A 33 5.85 20.80 10.82
C VAL A 33 5.12 19.58 10.23
N ILE A 34 4.54 18.77 11.10
CA ILE A 34 3.66 17.68 10.75
C ILE A 34 2.25 18.04 11.22
N ILE A 35 1.26 17.90 10.33
CA ILE A 35 -0.14 18.21 10.63
C ILE A 35 -0.99 17.00 10.31
N ASP A 36 -1.61 16.41 11.34
CA ASP A 36 -2.51 15.25 11.21
C ASP A 36 -3.49 15.25 12.38
N ASP A 37 -4.78 15.02 12.14
CA ASP A 37 -5.77 14.96 13.21
C ASP A 37 -5.83 13.60 13.90
N PHE A 38 -5.10 12.62 13.40
CA PHE A 38 -5.05 11.22 13.85
C PHE A 38 -6.41 10.52 14.01
N LYS A 39 -7.53 11.29 13.92
CA LYS A 39 -8.90 10.76 14.03
C LYS A 39 -9.35 10.08 12.74
N ALA A 40 -8.87 10.58 11.59
CA ALA A 40 -9.14 10.00 10.28
C ALA A 40 -8.29 8.75 10.00
N LEU A 41 -7.22 8.51 10.77
CA LEU A 41 -6.42 7.30 10.66
C LEU A 41 -7.13 6.16 11.37
N SER A 42 -7.57 5.16 10.61
CA SER A 42 -7.87 3.85 11.17
C SER A 42 -6.56 3.25 11.66
N LEU A 43 -6.28 3.37 12.95
CA LEU A 43 -5.06 2.85 13.58
C LEU A 43 -5.08 1.31 13.69
N ASP A 44 -6.15 0.67 13.22
CA ASP A 44 -6.32 -0.77 13.28
C ASP A 44 -5.97 -1.49 11.97
N LYS A 45 -5.09 -0.89 11.15
CA LYS A 45 -4.61 -1.50 9.91
C LYS A 45 -3.30 -2.23 10.13
N THR A 46 -3.17 -3.36 9.46
CA THR A 46 -1.93 -4.11 9.37
C THR A 46 -1.31 -3.87 8.00
N TRP A 47 -0.03 -3.50 7.94
CA TRP A 47 0.72 -3.46 6.70
C TRP A 47 1.58 -4.70 6.56
N SER A 48 1.33 -5.44 5.50
CA SER A 48 2.11 -6.62 5.15
C SER A 48 3.07 -6.29 4.01
N PHE A 49 4.28 -6.83 4.07
CA PHE A 49 5.30 -6.63 3.05
C PHE A 49 6.35 -7.74 3.10
N TRP A 50 7.19 -7.80 2.11
CA TRP A 50 8.35 -8.70 2.05
C TRP A 50 9.65 -7.91 1.97
N GLU A 51 10.72 -8.47 2.49
CA GLU A 51 12.08 -7.98 2.31
C GLU A 51 13.10 -9.10 2.49
N LYS A 52 14.33 -8.90 2.00
CA LYS A 52 15.40 -9.91 2.11
C LYS A 52 16.03 -9.87 3.50
N GLY A 53 15.85 -10.95 4.25
CA GLY A 53 16.45 -11.09 5.58
C GLY A 53 15.97 -10.07 6.59
N ASN A 54 16.91 -9.52 7.36
CA ASN A 54 16.63 -8.51 8.37
C ASN A 54 16.44 -7.14 7.74
N GLY A 55 15.54 -6.36 8.31
CA GLY A 55 15.19 -5.04 7.82
C GLY A 55 15.22 -3.95 8.88
N LYS A 56 15.07 -2.72 8.41
CA LYS A 56 15.09 -1.51 9.23
C LYS A 56 14.03 -1.52 10.33
N TRP A 57 12.89 -2.18 10.08
CA TRP A 57 11.71 -2.13 10.94
C TRP A 57 11.51 -3.40 11.79
N ASP A 58 12.50 -4.30 11.86
CA ASP A 58 12.35 -5.59 12.55
C ASP A 58 11.94 -5.48 14.02
N HIS A 59 12.31 -4.38 14.67
CA HIS A 59 11.93 -4.09 16.06
C HIS A 59 10.44 -3.71 16.24
N LEU A 60 9.71 -3.47 15.14
CA LEU A 60 8.28 -3.15 15.13
C LEU A 60 7.45 -4.25 14.45
N ILE A 61 8.09 -5.32 13.95
CA ILE A 61 7.39 -6.42 13.30
C ILE A 61 6.57 -7.20 14.31
N SER A 62 5.27 -7.33 14.05
CA SER A 62 4.38 -8.13 14.87
C SER A 62 4.51 -9.63 14.56
N HIS A 63 4.55 -9.99 13.27
CA HIS A 63 4.70 -11.39 12.83
C HIS A 63 5.48 -11.46 11.53
N SER A 64 6.10 -12.64 11.30
CA SER A 64 6.87 -12.89 10.07
C SER A 64 6.84 -14.35 9.65
N TRP A 65 6.93 -14.60 8.33
CA TRP A 65 6.91 -15.94 7.74
C TRP A 65 7.99 -16.09 6.68
N LYS A 66 8.61 -17.26 6.65
CA LYS A 66 9.56 -17.68 5.60
C LYS A 66 8.91 -18.61 4.58
N LYS A 67 7.71 -19.07 4.86
CA LYS A 67 6.93 -19.98 4.01
C LYS A 67 5.52 -19.47 3.82
N GLY A 68 4.97 -19.70 2.65
CA GLY A 68 3.58 -19.41 2.36
C GLY A 68 2.96 -20.45 1.44
N SER A 69 1.71 -20.21 1.07
CA SER A 69 0.99 -21.03 0.12
C SER A 69 0.14 -20.17 -0.82
N TYR A 70 -0.07 -20.68 -2.02
CA TYR A 70 -1.05 -20.22 -2.99
C TYR A 70 -1.95 -21.41 -3.32
N ILE A 71 -3.27 -21.25 -3.25
CA ILE A 71 -4.21 -22.37 -3.29
C ILE A 71 -5.28 -22.14 -4.36
N MET A 72 -5.46 -23.12 -5.23
CA MET A 72 -6.58 -23.25 -6.17
C MET A 72 -7.44 -24.45 -5.77
N PRO A 73 -8.67 -24.61 -6.31
CA PRO A 73 -9.49 -25.79 -6.02
C PRO A 73 -8.80 -27.14 -6.32
N ASP A 74 -7.94 -27.16 -7.32
CA ASP A 74 -7.26 -28.34 -7.86
C ASP A 74 -5.73 -28.24 -7.87
N ASP A 75 -5.16 -27.18 -7.30
CA ASP A 75 -3.69 -27.01 -7.23
C ASP A 75 -3.27 -26.33 -5.91
N PHE A 76 -2.14 -26.79 -5.38
CA PHE A 76 -1.49 -26.23 -4.19
C PHE A 76 -0.04 -25.88 -4.52
N ILE A 77 0.34 -24.63 -4.37
CA ILE A 77 1.69 -24.16 -4.64
C ILE A 77 2.33 -23.73 -3.32
N PRO A 78 3.26 -24.51 -2.76
CA PRO A 78 4.05 -24.07 -1.62
C PRO A 78 5.01 -22.97 -2.05
N LEU A 79 5.13 -21.95 -1.22
CA LEU A 79 6.00 -20.79 -1.43
C LEU A 79 7.13 -20.83 -0.39
N ASP A 80 8.32 -21.21 -0.83
CA ASP A 80 9.55 -21.02 -0.07
C ASP A 80 10.11 -19.63 -0.39
N LEU A 81 10.10 -18.74 0.59
CA LEU A 81 10.43 -17.33 0.37
C LEU A 81 11.93 -17.04 0.38
N ASP A 82 12.79 -17.94 0.88
CA ASP A 82 14.22 -17.66 1.03
C ASP A 82 14.85 -17.03 -0.23
N PRO A 83 15.57 -15.90 -0.11
CA PRO A 83 16.00 -15.17 1.08
C PRO A 83 15.00 -14.11 1.61
N TYR A 84 13.79 -14.06 1.09
CA TYR A 84 12.76 -13.12 1.57
C TYR A 84 12.09 -13.63 2.83
N VAL A 85 11.57 -12.68 3.59
CA VAL A 85 10.69 -12.89 4.74
C VAL A 85 9.44 -12.03 4.52
N TYR A 86 8.26 -12.63 4.64
CA TYR A 86 7.01 -11.90 4.66
C TYR A 86 6.75 -11.40 6.07
N LYS A 87 6.45 -10.13 6.25
CA LYS A 87 6.39 -9.46 7.54
C LYS A 87 5.12 -8.63 7.68
N THR A 88 4.64 -8.47 8.90
CA THR A 88 3.53 -7.58 9.22
C THR A 88 3.93 -6.58 10.30
N ILE A 89 3.38 -5.37 10.19
CA ILE A 89 3.54 -4.29 11.15
C ILE A 89 2.18 -3.63 11.40
N GLU A 90 1.86 -3.38 12.67
CA GLU A 90 0.66 -2.65 13.03
C GLU A 90 0.85 -1.15 12.71
N SER A 91 -0.13 -0.56 12.02
CA SER A 91 -0.03 0.84 11.60
C SER A 91 0.10 1.79 12.80
N ARG A 92 -0.61 1.51 13.88
CA ARG A 92 -0.55 2.31 15.12
C ARG A 92 0.86 2.30 15.74
N ASP A 93 1.54 1.14 15.74
CA ASP A 93 2.86 1.00 16.38
C ASP A 93 3.93 1.74 15.54
N PHE A 94 3.85 1.65 14.21
CA PHE A 94 4.73 2.39 13.31
C PHE A 94 4.55 3.90 13.41
N ILE A 95 3.31 4.38 13.47
CA ILE A 95 3.00 5.80 13.61
C ILE A 95 3.40 6.30 15.00
N ALA A 96 3.10 5.54 16.06
CA ALA A 96 3.48 5.88 17.43
C ALA A 96 5.00 5.99 17.59
N PHE A 97 5.75 5.04 17.00
CA PHE A 97 7.21 5.08 16.98
C PHE A 97 7.73 6.35 16.29
N ALA A 98 7.23 6.67 15.11
CA ALA A 98 7.62 7.88 14.40
C ALA A 98 7.26 9.17 15.19
N LYS A 99 6.09 9.19 15.84
CA LYS A 99 5.64 10.31 16.69
C LYS A 99 6.56 10.49 17.90
N ALA A 100 6.92 9.40 18.58
CA ALA A 100 7.80 9.45 19.75
C ALA A 100 9.20 9.97 19.41
N GLU A 101 9.76 9.59 18.26
CA GLU A 101 11.08 10.04 17.85
C GLU A 101 11.11 11.52 17.44
N LEU A 102 10.09 12.00 16.72
CA LEU A 102 10.05 13.42 16.31
C LEU A 102 9.88 14.35 17.51
N GLN A 103 9.14 13.95 18.56
CA GLN A 103 8.92 14.75 19.77
C GLN A 103 10.21 15.00 20.58
N GLN A 104 11.26 14.23 20.35
CA GLN A 104 12.57 14.43 20.96
C GLN A 104 13.42 15.49 20.26
N LYS A 105 12.91 16.11 19.20
CA LYS A 105 13.66 17.06 18.36
C LYS A 105 13.02 18.44 18.40
N SER A 106 13.80 19.46 18.71
CA SER A 106 13.32 20.83 18.83
C SER A 106 12.95 21.51 17.50
N ASN A 107 13.47 21.00 16.38
CA ASN A 107 13.18 21.51 15.04
C ASN A 107 11.98 20.80 14.37
N TYR A 108 11.26 19.96 15.10
CA TYR A 108 10.02 19.32 14.65
C TYR A 108 8.84 19.82 15.48
N THR A 109 7.78 20.23 14.81
CA THR A 109 6.50 20.62 15.42
C THR A 109 5.42 19.64 14.97
N LEU A 110 4.63 19.14 15.93
CA LEU A 110 3.46 18.31 15.64
C LEU A 110 2.20 19.11 15.98
N ILE A 111 1.30 19.23 15.00
CA ILE A 111 -0.02 19.85 15.14
C ILE A 111 -1.05 18.77 14.94
N GLU A 112 -1.79 18.41 16.01
CA GLU A 112 -2.81 17.35 16.00
C GLU A 112 -4.17 17.90 15.56
N GLU A 113 -4.22 18.41 14.31
CA GLU A 113 -5.40 19.04 13.75
C GLU A 113 -5.59 18.70 12.27
N LYS A 114 -6.81 18.95 11.78
CA LYS A 114 -7.16 18.77 10.38
C LYS A 114 -6.71 19.97 9.56
N VAL A 115 -6.07 19.71 8.43
CA VAL A 115 -5.79 20.75 7.42
C VAL A 115 -7.04 20.96 6.57
N ASN A 116 -7.52 22.21 6.55
CA ASN A 116 -8.70 22.62 5.79
C ASN A 116 -8.33 23.01 4.36
N ASN A 117 -7.29 23.84 4.20
CA ASN A 117 -6.92 24.40 2.90
C ASN A 117 -5.41 24.50 2.73
N VAL A 118 -4.96 24.60 1.48
CA VAL A 118 -3.57 24.90 1.10
C VAL A 118 -3.62 25.89 -0.06
N GLU A 119 -3.08 27.08 0.17
CA GLU A 119 -3.06 28.18 -0.79
C GLU A 119 -1.63 28.55 -1.17
N TYR A 120 -1.47 29.27 -2.25
CA TYR A 120 -0.17 29.64 -2.80
C TYR A 120 -0.14 31.16 -2.97
N ASP A 121 1.00 31.78 -2.66
CA ASP A 121 1.23 33.18 -3.02
C ASP A 121 1.08 33.37 -4.54
N ASP A 122 0.64 34.56 -4.93
CA ASP A 122 0.49 34.95 -6.33
C ASP A 122 1.80 34.74 -7.13
N GLU A 123 1.66 34.35 -8.40
CA GLU A 123 2.73 33.81 -9.26
C GLU A 123 3.97 34.72 -9.48
N LYS A 124 4.02 35.93 -8.99
CA LYS A 124 5.02 36.96 -9.34
C LYS A 124 6.22 37.09 -8.35
N GLY A 125 6.24 36.35 -7.23
CA GLY A 125 7.29 36.45 -6.22
C GLY A 125 8.39 35.39 -6.29
N HIS A 126 9.64 35.72 -5.97
CA HIS A 126 10.78 34.78 -5.98
C HIS A 126 10.81 33.82 -4.78
N ASN A 127 10.20 34.17 -3.66
CA ASN A 127 10.07 33.35 -2.45
C ASN A 127 8.60 32.97 -2.21
N LYS A 128 8.11 31.97 -2.94
CA LYS A 128 6.73 31.53 -2.85
C LYS A 128 6.54 30.73 -1.57
N LYS A 129 5.79 31.29 -0.63
CA LYS A 129 5.30 30.57 0.53
C LYS A 129 4.02 29.83 0.16
N ILE A 130 3.82 28.69 0.78
CA ILE A 130 2.59 27.92 0.69
C ILE A 130 1.90 28.08 2.03
N HIS A 131 0.69 28.62 2.03
CA HIS A 131 -0.12 28.84 3.21
C HIS A 131 -0.98 27.63 3.51
N ILE A 132 -1.04 27.25 4.77
CA ILE A 132 -1.75 26.08 5.24
C ILE A 132 -2.69 26.50 6.34
N ASP A 133 -3.99 26.33 6.10
CA ASP A 133 -5.03 26.57 7.07
C ASP A 133 -5.40 25.26 7.75
N TYR A 134 -5.33 25.23 9.06
CA TYR A 134 -5.78 24.11 9.88
C TYR A 134 -6.87 24.58 10.85
N SER A 135 -7.44 23.69 11.65
CA SER A 135 -8.70 23.96 12.36
C SER A 135 -8.66 25.21 13.25
N THR A 136 -7.51 25.51 13.89
CA THR A 136 -7.40 26.65 14.84
C THR A 136 -6.41 27.74 14.42
N GLY A 137 -5.77 27.62 13.25
CA GLY A 137 -4.77 28.59 12.83
C GLY A 137 -4.28 28.43 11.40
N THR A 138 -3.28 29.26 11.09
CA THR A 138 -2.60 29.28 9.79
C THR A 138 -1.09 29.22 9.98
N LEU A 139 -0.38 28.70 9.02
CA LEU A 139 1.07 28.70 8.94
C LEU A 139 1.53 28.73 7.48
N SER A 140 2.81 28.96 7.27
CA SER A 140 3.39 28.88 5.94
C SER A 140 4.57 27.92 5.87
N ALA A 141 4.81 27.34 4.68
CA ALA A 141 5.96 26.48 4.45
C ALA A 141 6.60 26.74 3.07
N SER A 142 7.89 26.43 2.96
CA SER A 142 8.63 26.48 1.70
C SER A 142 8.34 25.26 0.83
N ILE A 143 8.17 24.09 1.45
CA ILE A 143 7.83 22.80 0.80
C ILE A 143 6.62 22.21 1.53
N VAL A 144 5.67 21.69 0.77
CA VAL A 144 4.51 20.96 1.32
C VAL A 144 4.48 19.55 0.76
N LEU A 145 4.36 18.56 1.65
CA LEU A 145 4.21 17.14 1.33
C LEU A 145 2.81 16.73 1.80
N ASP A 146 1.88 16.49 0.87
CA ASP A 146 0.45 16.41 1.15
C ASP A 146 -0.14 15.04 0.80
N SER A 147 -0.61 14.32 1.82
CA SER A 147 -1.23 13.00 1.66
C SER A 147 -2.73 13.04 1.31
N ARG A 148 -3.35 14.21 1.26
CA ARG A 148 -4.79 14.36 0.96
C ARG A 148 -5.05 14.11 -0.52
N ILE A 149 -5.96 13.19 -0.82
CA ILE A 149 -6.35 12.87 -2.18
C ILE A 149 -7.10 14.05 -2.79
N ASP A 150 -6.72 14.46 -4.01
CA ASP A 150 -7.45 15.49 -4.76
C ASP A 150 -8.84 14.98 -5.16
N PRO A 151 -9.92 15.73 -4.93
CA PRO A 151 -11.29 15.32 -5.31
C PRO A 151 -11.46 14.99 -6.80
N LYS A 152 -10.59 15.48 -7.68
CA LYS A 152 -10.60 15.16 -9.11
C LYS A 152 -10.36 13.67 -9.37
N PHE A 153 -9.61 12.97 -8.49
CA PHE A 153 -9.43 11.53 -8.59
C PHE A 153 -10.77 10.79 -8.60
N PHE A 154 -11.69 11.15 -7.69
CA PHE A 154 -12.99 10.48 -7.58
C PHE A 154 -13.97 10.79 -8.75
N LYS A 155 -13.64 11.78 -9.57
CA LYS A 155 -14.44 12.20 -10.73
C LYS A 155 -13.82 11.74 -12.05
N ASP A 156 -12.64 11.13 -12.01
CA ASP A 156 -11.96 10.69 -13.23
C ASP A 156 -12.63 9.44 -13.78
N THR A 157 -12.98 9.48 -15.06
CA THR A 157 -13.60 8.36 -15.79
C THR A 157 -12.66 7.77 -16.85
N LYS A 158 -11.44 8.32 -17.00
CA LYS A 158 -10.49 7.89 -18.04
C LYS A 158 -9.49 6.88 -17.51
N ALA A 159 -9.16 6.96 -16.22
CA ALA A 159 -8.26 6.02 -15.59
C ALA A 159 -8.95 4.67 -15.39
N THR A 160 -8.26 3.59 -15.73
CA THR A 160 -8.68 2.24 -15.33
C THR A 160 -8.51 2.12 -13.84
N THR A 161 -9.61 1.89 -13.11
CA THR A 161 -9.60 1.78 -11.65
C THR A 161 -10.34 0.53 -11.20
N LEU A 162 -9.67 -0.25 -10.37
CA LEU A 162 -10.25 -1.29 -9.51
C LEU A 162 -10.04 -0.89 -8.07
N GLN A 163 -10.79 -1.50 -7.18
CA GLN A 163 -10.59 -1.39 -5.75
C GLN A 163 -10.05 -2.72 -5.22
N GLN A 164 -8.91 -2.71 -4.53
CA GLN A 164 -8.62 -3.77 -3.58
C GLN A 164 -9.40 -3.45 -2.33
N HIS A 165 -10.40 -4.25 -2.03
CA HIS A 165 -11.20 -4.04 -0.84
C HIS A 165 -11.38 -5.35 -0.09
N PHE A 166 -11.42 -5.25 1.23
CA PHE A 166 -11.38 -6.43 2.08
C PHE A 166 -12.03 -6.19 3.43
N LYS A 167 -12.43 -7.29 4.04
CA LYS A 167 -12.76 -7.38 5.47
C LYS A 167 -12.05 -8.61 6.03
N GLY A 168 -11.40 -8.45 7.19
CA GLY A 168 -10.68 -9.50 7.88
C GLY A 168 -11.08 -9.59 9.35
N TRP A 169 -11.05 -10.80 9.87
CA TRP A 169 -11.23 -11.10 11.28
C TRP A 169 -9.96 -11.73 11.85
N VAL A 170 -9.44 -11.16 12.91
CA VAL A 170 -8.50 -11.87 13.75
C VAL A 170 -9.30 -12.80 14.64
N ILE A 171 -9.23 -14.08 14.35
CA ILE A 171 -9.98 -15.11 15.07
C ILE A 171 -9.09 -15.87 16.04
N LYS A 172 -9.68 -16.28 17.15
CA LYS A 172 -9.06 -17.16 18.15
C LYS A 172 -9.86 -18.44 18.31
N THR A 173 -9.16 -19.56 18.34
CA THR A 173 -9.73 -20.90 18.44
C THR A 173 -9.32 -21.56 19.75
N GLU A 174 -10.16 -22.47 20.25
CA GLU A 174 -9.86 -23.24 21.48
C GLU A 174 -8.79 -24.33 21.25
N ARG A 175 -8.70 -24.82 20.01
CA ARG A 175 -7.78 -25.90 19.62
C ARG A 175 -6.76 -25.40 18.61
N PRO A 176 -5.54 -25.99 18.57
CA PRO A 176 -4.60 -25.73 17.48
C PRO A 176 -5.26 -25.99 16.11
N THR A 177 -5.28 -24.98 15.26
CA THR A 177 -5.93 -24.98 13.94
C THR A 177 -4.99 -24.51 12.86
N PHE A 178 -4.05 -23.63 13.19
CA PHE A 178 -3.19 -22.98 12.21
C PHE A 178 -1.75 -23.49 12.33
N ASP A 179 -1.05 -23.49 11.19
CA ASP A 179 0.40 -23.61 11.14
C ASP A 179 1.00 -22.20 11.18
N PRO A 180 1.64 -21.78 12.31
CA PRO A 180 2.18 -20.43 12.44
C PRO A 180 3.39 -20.15 11.55
N GLU A 181 3.96 -21.19 10.91
CA GLU A 181 5.12 -21.06 10.01
C GLU A 181 4.73 -20.78 8.56
N VAL A 182 3.45 -20.98 8.20
CA VAL A 182 2.99 -20.91 6.80
C VAL A 182 1.78 -19.99 6.66
N PHE A 183 1.95 -18.86 5.98
CA PHE A 183 0.81 -18.01 5.64
C PHE A 183 0.19 -18.39 4.30
N THR A 184 -1.07 -18.01 4.09
CA THR A 184 -1.75 -18.19 2.80
C THR A 184 -1.83 -16.86 2.07
N MET A 185 -1.12 -16.76 0.94
CA MET A 185 -1.08 -15.53 0.13
C MET A 185 -2.41 -15.28 -0.60
N MET A 186 -2.96 -16.31 -1.22
CA MET A 186 -4.24 -16.29 -1.92
C MET A 186 -4.83 -17.70 -1.93
N ASP A 187 -6.03 -17.85 -1.40
CA ASP A 187 -6.82 -19.09 -1.47
C ASP A 187 -8.07 -18.85 -2.31
N TYR A 188 -8.09 -19.43 -3.48
CA TYR A 188 -9.17 -19.31 -4.45
C TYR A 188 -10.20 -20.46 -4.39
N ARG A 189 -10.15 -21.34 -3.39
CA ARG A 189 -11.14 -22.43 -3.23
C ARG A 189 -12.55 -21.91 -2.95
N LEU A 190 -12.64 -20.71 -2.34
CA LEU A 190 -13.90 -19.96 -2.19
C LEU A 190 -13.78 -18.63 -2.93
N ARG A 191 -14.75 -18.33 -3.79
CA ARG A 191 -14.78 -17.13 -4.61
C ARG A 191 -16.19 -16.61 -4.75
N ASP A 192 -16.34 -15.30 -4.89
CA ASP A 192 -17.56 -14.70 -5.42
C ASP A 192 -17.54 -14.82 -6.95
N ALA A 193 -18.56 -15.43 -7.52
CA ALA A 193 -18.60 -15.77 -8.95
C ALA A 193 -18.49 -14.51 -9.84
N GLY A 194 -17.65 -14.57 -10.86
CA GLY A 194 -17.43 -13.47 -11.79
C GLY A 194 -16.45 -12.39 -11.28
N THR A 195 -15.84 -12.58 -10.10
CA THR A 195 -14.89 -11.63 -9.52
C THR A 195 -13.50 -12.24 -9.31
N THR A 196 -12.50 -11.35 -9.15
CA THR A 196 -11.21 -11.71 -8.57
C THR A 196 -11.33 -11.54 -7.06
N SER A 197 -11.73 -12.61 -6.37
CA SER A 197 -11.84 -12.66 -4.92
C SER A 197 -11.17 -13.90 -4.34
N PHE A 198 -10.59 -13.78 -3.16
CA PHE A 198 -9.82 -14.85 -2.51
C PHE A 198 -9.78 -14.63 -1.00
N THR A 199 -9.41 -15.69 -0.28
CA THR A 199 -9.11 -15.59 1.14
C THR A 199 -7.60 -15.50 1.38
N TYR A 200 -7.21 -14.60 2.26
CA TYR A 200 -5.86 -14.39 2.75
C TYR A 200 -5.80 -14.81 4.23
N VAL A 201 -4.78 -15.58 4.64
CA VAL A 201 -4.69 -16.05 6.02
C VAL A 201 -3.28 -15.81 6.56
N LEU A 202 -3.20 -15.10 7.69
CA LEU A 202 -1.97 -14.85 8.42
C LEU A 202 -2.06 -15.50 9.81
N PRO A 203 -1.49 -16.70 10.00
CA PRO A 203 -1.45 -17.36 11.30
C PRO A 203 -0.48 -16.65 12.24
N TYR A 204 -0.97 -16.15 13.38
CA TYR A 204 -0.15 -15.51 14.40
C TYR A 204 0.34 -16.50 15.46
N SER A 205 -0.42 -17.58 15.66
CA SER A 205 -0.07 -18.72 16.50
C SER A 205 -0.82 -19.96 16.00
N THR A 206 -0.69 -21.08 16.71
CA THR A 206 -1.48 -22.28 16.41
C THR A 206 -2.98 -22.09 16.63
N THR A 207 -3.39 -21.07 17.41
CA THR A 207 -4.80 -20.81 17.78
C THR A 207 -5.31 -19.42 17.36
N GLN A 208 -4.50 -18.60 16.70
CA GLN A 208 -4.88 -17.25 16.30
C GLN A 208 -4.42 -16.95 14.89
N ALA A 209 -5.29 -16.39 14.08
CA ALA A 209 -4.95 -15.94 12.73
C ALA A 209 -5.84 -14.77 12.28
N LEU A 210 -5.31 -13.92 11.41
CA LEU A 210 -6.12 -13.08 10.54
C LEU A 210 -6.66 -13.96 9.40
N VAL A 211 -7.97 -13.93 9.20
CA VAL A 211 -8.66 -14.49 8.03
C VAL A 211 -9.35 -13.33 7.33
N GLU A 212 -8.94 -13.04 6.10
CA GLU A 212 -9.39 -11.87 5.34
C GLU A 212 -9.96 -12.30 4.00
N PHE A 213 -11.16 -11.82 3.65
CA PHE A 213 -11.74 -12.00 2.32
C PHE A 213 -11.56 -10.73 1.51
N THR A 214 -10.83 -10.86 0.39
CA THR A 214 -10.34 -9.77 -0.43
C THR A 214 -10.88 -9.84 -1.83
N TYR A 215 -11.21 -8.68 -2.39
CA TYR A 215 -11.60 -8.47 -3.78
C TYR A 215 -10.63 -7.54 -4.50
N PHE A 216 -10.44 -7.79 -5.79
CA PHE A 216 -9.94 -6.83 -6.77
C PHE A 216 -11.06 -6.57 -7.77
N SER A 217 -11.96 -5.65 -7.49
CA SER A 217 -13.16 -5.42 -8.30
C SER A 217 -13.46 -3.93 -8.52
N LYS A 218 -14.38 -3.62 -9.44
CA LYS A 218 -14.78 -2.23 -9.72
C LYS A 218 -15.53 -1.61 -8.56
N ASP A 219 -16.44 -2.37 -7.99
CA ASP A 219 -17.35 -1.93 -6.95
C ASP A 219 -17.02 -2.59 -5.62
N VAL A 220 -17.20 -1.86 -4.54
CA VAL A 220 -17.06 -2.36 -3.17
C VAL A 220 -18.37 -3.06 -2.78
N VAL A 221 -18.26 -4.27 -2.24
CA VAL A 221 -19.42 -5.06 -1.80
C VAL A 221 -19.90 -4.61 -0.40
N SER A 222 -21.11 -5.03 -0.01
CA SER A 222 -21.64 -4.76 1.32
C SER A 222 -20.92 -5.56 2.41
N ASP A 223 -20.99 -5.07 3.64
CA ASP A 223 -20.42 -5.73 4.81
C ASP A 223 -20.93 -7.17 4.98
N ASP A 224 -22.23 -7.39 4.78
CA ASP A 224 -22.85 -8.72 4.85
C ASP A 224 -22.25 -9.71 3.85
N THR A 225 -21.82 -9.20 2.68
CA THR A 225 -21.18 -10.04 1.66
C THR A 225 -19.82 -10.56 2.14
N TYR A 226 -18.98 -9.71 2.73
CA TYR A 226 -17.71 -10.17 3.30
C TYR A 226 -17.95 -11.17 4.43
N GLU A 227 -18.85 -10.87 5.35
CA GLU A 227 -19.13 -11.72 6.51
C GLU A 227 -19.63 -13.10 6.09
N LYS A 228 -20.49 -13.16 5.07
CA LYS A 228 -20.93 -14.41 4.48
C LYS A 228 -19.75 -15.26 4.00
N TYR A 229 -18.85 -14.68 3.23
CA TYR A 229 -17.70 -15.41 2.68
C TYR A 229 -16.67 -15.78 3.76
N LEU A 230 -16.45 -14.92 4.75
CA LEU A 230 -15.61 -15.22 5.92
C LEU A 230 -16.16 -16.40 6.71
N GLN A 231 -17.45 -16.39 7.05
CA GLN A 231 -18.12 -17.48 7.76
C GLN A 231 -18.06 -18.79 6.96
N GLU A 232 -18.36 -18.73 5.65
CA GLU A 232 -18.31 -19.91 4.78
C GLU A 232 -16.88 -20.48 4.70
N TYR A 233 -15.86 -19.63 4.56
CA TYR A 233 -14.47 -20.07 4.51
C TYR A 233 -14.05 -20.72 5.83
N ILE A 234 -14.35 -20.09 6.95
CA ILE A 234 -14.02 -20.59 8.30
C ILE A 234 -14.71 -21.94 8.56
N ALA A 235 -15.98 -22.06 8.22
CA ALA A 235 -16.72 -23.31 8.42
C ALA A 235 -16.23 -24.43 7.49
N LYS A 236 -16.04 -24.15 6.22
CA LYS A 236 -15.77 -25.17 5.20
C LYS A 236 -14.29 -25.56 5.11
N TYR A 237 -13.38 -24.59 5.15
CA TYR A 237 -11.96 -24.82 4.88
C TYR A 237 -11.09 -24.86 6.14
N LEU A 238 -11.48 -24.14 7.20
CA LEU A 238 -10.84 -24.26 8.50
C LEU A 238 -11.55 -25.26 9.41
N GLN A 239 -12.75 -25.72 9.04
CA GLN A 239 -13.57 -26.68 9.79
C GLN A 239 -13.83 -26.25 11.24
N LEU A 240 -14.09 -24.95 11.43
CA LEU A 240 -14.34 -24.35 12.72
C LEU A 240 -15.82 -24.02 12.87
N THR A 241 -16.39 -24.45 14.00
CA THR A 241 -17.74 -24.07 14.44
C THR A 241 -17.72 -23.11 15.61
N ASN A 242 -16.64 -23.13 16.42
CA ASN A 242 -16.47 -22.28 17.58
C ASN A 242 -15.16 -21.49 17.47
N PHE A 243 -15.26 -20.18 17.49
CA PHE A 243 -14.14 -19.24 17.53
C PHE A 243 -14.63 -17.89 18.07
N SER A 244 -13.72 -17.07 18.58
CA SER A 244 -13.99 -15.66 18.90
C SER A 244 -13.33 -14.74 17.91
N ILE A 245 -13.97 -13.61 17.61
CA ILE A 245 -13.38 -12.53 16.81
C ILE A 245 -12.78 -11.53 17.78
N GLU A 246 -11.45 -11.39 17.75
CA GLU A 246 -10.70 -10.48 18.63
C GLU A 246 -10.53 -9.08 18.04
N LYS A 247 -10.41 -9.01 16.70
CA LYS A 247 -10.24 -7.76 15.95
C LYS A 247 -10.88 -7.89 14.59
N THR A 248 -11.43 -6.80 14.08
CA THR A 248 -11.88 -6.68 12.70
C THR A 248 -11.06 -5.60 12.01
N GLU A 249 -10.60 -5.88 10.80
CA GLU A 249 -10.01 -4.87 9.92
C GLU A 249 -10.76 -4.82 8.59
N GLN A 250 -10.79 -3.63 7.98
CA GLN A 250 -11.44 -3.40 6.70
C GLN A 250 -10.70 -2.29 5.96
N GLY A 251 -10.64 -2.39 4.64
CA GLY A 251 -9.98 -1.38 3.84
C GLY A 251 -10.43 -1.35 2.40
N VAL A 252 -10.23 -0.18 1.79
CA VAL A 252 -10.39 0.04 0.35
C VAL A 252 -9.15 0.75 -0.15
N ILE A 253 -8.45 0.13 -1.09
CA ILE A 253 -7.19 0.61 -1.65
C ILE A 253 -7.39 0.79 -3.15
N PRO A 254 -7.24 2.00 -3.71
CA PRO A 254 -7.39 2.20 -5.14
C PRO A 254 -6.24 1.55 -5.91
N MET A 255 -6.56 0.65 -6.81
CA MET A 255 -5.70 0.06 -7.83
C MET A 255 -5.99 0.79 -9.14
N THR A 256 -5.15 1.76 -9.54
CA THR A 256 -5.54 2.70 -10.59
C THR A 256 -4.39 3.13 -11.48
N SER A 257 -4.69 3.34 -12.76
CA SER A 257 -3.80 3.98 -13.73
C SER A 257 -3.84 5.52 -13.67
N TYR A 258 -4.55 6.11 -12.70
CA TYR A 258 -4.66 7.55 -12.53
C TYR A 258 -3.30 8.21 -12.31
N LYS A 259 -3.08 9.30 -13.03
CA LYS A 259 -1.81 10.04 -12.98
C LYS A 259 -1.82 11.06 -11.84
N PHE A 260 -1.57 10.61 -10.61
CA PHE A 260 -1.56 11.48 -9.43
C PHE A 260 -0.55 12.63 -9.53
N GLU A 261 0.54 12.44 -10.30
CA GLU A 261 1.56 13.47 -10.53
C GLU A 261 1.05 14.74 -11.20
N GLN A 262 -0.10 14.72 -11.85
CA GLN A 262 -0.72 15.93 -12.39
C GLN A 262 -1.11 16.95 -11.31
N HIS A 263 -1.20 16.53 -10.05
CA HIS A 263 -1.46 17.39 -8.90
C HIS A 263 -0.19 17.89 -8.20
N HIS A 264 0.99 17.47 -8.68
CA HIS A 264 2.24 17.98 -8.16
C HIS A 264 2.50 19.41 -8.64
N ARG A 265 3.12 20.22 -7.78
CA ARG A 265 3.67 21.54 -8.13
C ARG A 265 5.11 21.59 -7.68
N LYS A 266 5.86 22.61 -8.08
CA LYS A 266 7.32 22.73 -7.83
C LYS A 266 7.68 22.44 -6.37
N ASN A 267 6.97 23.03 -5.41
CA ASN A 267 7.23 22.91 -3.97
C ASN A 267 6.09 22.23 -3.20
N HIS A 268 5.12 21.65 -3.90
CA HIS A 268 4.01 20.90 -3.31
C HIS A 268 3.88 19.54 -3.95
N LEU A 269 4.30 18.50 -3.22
CA LEU A 269 4.26 17.12 -3.67
C LEU A 269 3.11 16.38 -2.99
N LYS A 270 2.26 15.72 -3.76
CA LYS A 270 1.33 14.73 -3.24
C LYS A 270 2.09 13.45 -2.87
N ILE A 271 1.82 12.88 -1.69
CA ILE A 271 2.50 11.71 -1.13
C ILE A 271 1.50 10.58 -0.80
N GLY A 272 2.00 9.40 -0.53
CA GLY A 272 1.16 8.25 -0.19
C GLY A 272 0.20 7.89 -1.32
N THR A 273 -1.02 7.50 -0.99
CA THR A 273 -2.08 7.19 -1.98
C THR A 273 -2.33 8.36 -2.92
N ALA A 274 -2.37 9.59 -2.38
CA ALA A 274 -2.55 10.82 -3.16
C ALA A 274 -1.40 11.12 -4.13
N GLY A 275 -0.22 10.56 -3.88
CA GLY A 275 0.97 10.68 -4.73
C GLY A 275 1.24 9.46 -5.62
N GLY A 276 0.33 8.48 -5.64
CA GLY A 276 0.52 7.24 -6.40
C GLY A 276 1.66 6.38 -5.83
N TRP A 277 1.78 6.31 -4.49
CA TRP A 277 2.79 5.48 -3.82
C TRP A 277 2.30 4.07 -3.51
N VAL A 278 1.05 3.79 -3.79
CA VAL A 278 0.47 2.45 -3.79
C VAL A 278 0.78 1.78 -5.13
N LYS A 279 1.17 0.52 -5.11
CA LYS A 279 1.41 -0.22 -6.36
C LYS A 279 0.08 -0.50 -7.06
N PRO A 280 -0.11 -0.01 -8.30
CA PRO A 280 -1.41 -0.05 -8.97
C PRO A 280 -1.97 -1.46 -9.18
N SER A 281 -1.13 -2.46 -9.40
CA SER A 281 -1.54 -3.83 -9.72
C SER A 281 -1.79 -4.73 -8.50
N THR A 282 -1.42 -4.29 -7.28
CA THR A 282 -1.45 -5.17 -6.09
C THR A 282 -1.85 -4.49 -4.78
N GLY A 283 -1.95 -3.15 -4.75
CA GLY A 283 -2.28 -2.42 -3.52
C GLY A 283 -1.16 -2.33 -2.46
N TYR A 284 -0.03 -3.00 -2.63
CA TYR A 284 1.08 -2.90 -1.68
C TYR A 284 1.65 -1.48 -1.63
N SER A 285 1.90 -0.97 -0.42
CA SER A 285 2.31 0.43 -0.23
C SER A 285 3.47 0.64 0.73
N PHE A 286 3.69 -0.23 1.73
CA PHE A 286 4.65 0.01 2.81
C PHE A 286 6.09 0.16 2.30
N LYS A 287 6.64 -0.84 1.61
CA LYS A 287 8.00 -0.78 1.06
C LYS A 287 8.14 0.23 -0.08
N MET A 288 7.08 0.44 -0.86
CA MET A 288 7.08 1.48 -1.88
C MET A 288 7.15 2.88 -1.26
N SER A 289 6.43 3.11 -0.15
CA SER A 289 6.50 4.37 0.61
C SER A 289 7.87 4.59 1.22
N GLU A 290 8.51 3.55 1.76
CA GLU A 290 9.89 3.62 2.27
C GLU A 290 10.87 4.05 1.17
N LYS A 291 10.87 3.37 0.01
CA LYS A 291 11.74 3.69 -1.14
C LYS A 291 11.54 5.12 -1.63
N LYS A 292 10.27 5.54 -1.76
CA LYS A 292 9.94 6.89 -2.22
C LYS A 292 10.26 7.97 -1.18
N ALA A 293 10.14 7.68 0.11
CA ALA A 293 10.57 8.61 1.17
C ALA A 293 12.08 8.85 1.13
N VAL A 294 12.89 7.81 0.97
CA VAL A 294 14.35 7.94 0.78
C VAL A 294 14.66 8.81 -0.44
N GLN A 295 14.06 8.50 -1.60
CA GLN A 295 14.27 9.27 -2.83
C GLN A 295 13.85 10.73 -2.69
N LEU A 296 12.73 11.00 -2.01
CA LEU A 296 12.25 12.36 -1.76
C LEU A 296 13.23 13.16 -0.88
N VAL A 297 13.69 12.56 0.21
CA VAL A 297 14.64 13.24 1.11
C VAL A 297 15.98 13.47 0.42
N ASP A 298 16.45 12.53 -0.43
CA ASP A 298 17.61 12.75 -1.29
C ASP A 298 17.38 13.93 -2.25
N ASN A 299 16.20 14.03 -2.87
CA ASN A 299 15.87 15.12 -3.79
C ASN A 299 15.86 16.48 -3.06
N ILE A 300 15.29 16.54 -1.86
CA ILE A 300 15.30 17.76 -1.02
C ILE A 300 16.75 18.15 -0.67
N THR A 301 17.54 17.22 -0.18
CA THR A 301 18.94 17.45 0.24
C THR A 301 19.81 17.92 -0.94
N LEU A 302 19.60 17.33 -2.11
CA LEU A 302 20.35 17.63 -3.33
C LEU A 302 19.74 18.77 -4.15
N LYS A 303 18.70 19.43 -3.64
CA LYS A 303 17.97 20.54 -4.28
C LYS A 303 17.49 20.19 -5.70
N ARG A 304 17.05 18.96 -5.92
CA ARG A 304 16.41 18.49 -7.14
C ARG A 304 14.91 18.77 -7.13
N GLU A 305 14.24 18.52 -8.24
CA GLU A 305 12.76 18.48 -8.24
C GLU A 305 12.28 17.40 -7.26
N LEU A 306 11.26 17.69 -6.46
CA LEU A 306 10.79 16.80 -5.39
C LEU A 306 10.44 15.38 -5.89
N ASN A 307 9.89 15.27 -7.10
CA ASN A 307 9.46 14.00 -7.71
C ASN A 307 10.52 13.37 -8.62
N HIS A 308 11.75 13.91 -8.65
CA HIS A 308 12.81 13.39 -9.52
C HIS A 308 13.08 11.90 -9.24
N GLY A 309 13.01 11.06 -10.29
CA GLY A 309 13.30 9.62 -10.20
C GLY A 309 12.25 8.76 -9.48
N MET A 310 11.12 9.33 -9.06
CA MET A 310 10.11 8.60 -8.25
C MET A 310 9.15 7.74 -9.08
N ILE A 311 9.15 7.85 -10.40
CA ILE A 311 8.22 7.16 -11.28
C ILE A 311 8.98 6.32 -12.29
N SER A 312 8.76 5.02 -12.29
CA SER A 312 9.22 4.12 -13.34
C SER A 312 8.15 3.98 -14.43
N LYS A 313 8.37 4.61 -15.59
CA LYS A 313 7.42 4.51 -16.72
C LYS A 313 7.22 3.06 -17.19
N LYS A 314 8.28 2.26 -17.15
CA LYS A 314 8.25 0.84 -17.52
C LYS A 314 7.32 0.02 -16.62
N PHE A 315 7.50 0.09 -15.32
CA PHE A 315 6.67 -0.67 -14.37
C PHE A 315 5.25 -0.15 -14.30
N ARG A 316 5.04 1.17 -14.48
CA ARG A 316 3.70 1.73 -14.64
C ARG A 316 2.98 1.12 -15.85
N PHE A 317 3.66 0.99 -16.99
CA PHE A 317 3.09 0.37 -18.17
C PHE A 317 2.66 -1.09 -17.90
N TYR A 318 3.45 -1.86 -17.15
CA TYR A 318 3.08 -3.22 -16.76
C TYR A 318 1.87 -3.26 -15.81
N ASP A 319 1.84 -2.36 -14.83
CA ASP A 319 0.70 -2.21 -13.92
C ASP A 319 -0.59 -1.84 -14.68
N ASP A 320 -0.49 -0.92 -15.65
CA ASP A 320 -1.64 -0.49 -16.48
C ASP A 320 -2.20 -1.64 -17.33
N ILE A 321 -1.34 -2.50 -17.87
CA ILE A 321 -1.79 -3.71 -18.61
C ILE A 321 -2.54 -4.66 -17.68
N MET A 322 -1.98 -4.94 -16.50
CA MET A 322 -2.62 -5.83 -15.52
C MET A 322 -3.98 -5.30 -15.08
N LEU A 323 -4.08 -4.00 -14.80
CA LEU A 323 -5.34 -3.35 -14.48
C LEU A 323 -6.36 -3.46 -15.61
N ASP A 324 -5.97 -3.20 -16.87
CA ASP A 324 -6.88 -3.32 -18.01
C ASP A 324 -7.40 -4.75 -18.19
N VAL A 325 -6.55 -5.77 -17.99
CA VAL A 325 -6.96 -7.19 -18.06
C VAL A 325 -8.00 -7.50 -16.98
N LEU A 326 -7.72 -7.17 -15.72
CA LEU A 326 -8.63 -7.44 -14.60
C LEU A 326 -9.91 -6.60 -14.68
N HIS A 327 -9.83 -5.39 -15.22
CA HIS A 327 -10.99 -4.51 -15.39
C HIS A 327 -11.91 -4.99 -16.52
N SER A 328 -11.35 -5.52 -17.62
CA SER A 328 -12.13 -5.99 -18.77
C SER A 328 -12.82 -7.33 -18.51
N ASP A 329 -12.18 -8.23 -17.76
CA ASP A 329 -12.71 -9.55 -17.41
C ASP A 329 -12.22 -9.94 -16.01
N ASN A 330 -12.95 -9.51 -15.00
CA ASN A 330 -12.57 -9.70 -13.60
C ASN A 330 -12.58 -11.15 -13.17
N ALA A 331 -13.39 -12.00 -13.81
CA ALA A 331 -13.46 -13.45 -13.55
C ALA A 331 -12.15 -14.18 -13.85
N ARG A 332 -11.29 -13.61 -14.69
CA ARG A 332 -9.98 -14.20 -15.06
C ARG A 332 -8.88 -14.00 -14.03
N GLY A 333 -9.05 -13.13 -13.05
CA GLY A 333 -8.01 -12.86 -12.07
C GLY A 333 -7.41 -14.11 -11.43
N PRO A 334 -8.20 -15.08 -10.96
CA PRO A 334 -7.67 -16.34 -10.39
C PRO A 334 -6.72 -17.08 -11.33
N GLU A 335 -7.05 -17.20 -12.62
CA GLU A 335 -6.21 -17.87 -13.62
C GLU A 335 -4.92 -17.08 -13.91
N VAL A 336 -5.04 -15.76 -13.97
CA VAL A 336 -3.90 -14.85 -14.18
C VAL A 336 -2.90 -14.99 -13.03
N PHE A 337 -3.37 -14.90 -11.78
CA PHE A 337 -2.51 -15.07 -10.62
C PHE A 337 -2.00 -16.51 -10.48
N HIS A 338 -2.82 -17.52 -10.79
CA HIS A 338 -2.36 -18.91 -10.82
C HIS A 338 -1.20 -19.09 -11.80
N THR A 339 -1.33 -18.60 -13.02
CA THR A 339 -0.24 -18.65 -14.01
C THR A 339 1.02 -17.95 -13.50
N LEU A 340 0.87 -16.77 -12.87
CA LEU A 340 1.99 -16.03 -12.30
C LEU A 340 2.73 -16.85 -11.24
N TYR A 341 2.02 -17.39 -10.25
CA TYR A 341 2.63 -18.16 -9.16
C TYR A 341 3.12 -19.53 -9.58
N ARG A 342 2.42 -20.20 -10.52
CA ARG A 342 2.81 -21.55 -11.00
C ARG A 342 4.03 -21.56 -11.90
N LYS A 343 4.23 -20.49 -12.68
CA LYS A 343 5.29 -20.42 -13.70
C LYS A 343 6.54 -19.67 -13.23
N ASN A 344 6.48 -19.00 -12.09
CA ASN A 344 7.59 -18.19 -11.61
C ASN A 344 7.95 -18.53 -10.17
N LYS A 345 9.23 -18.38 -9.83
CA LYS A 345 9.67 -18.44 -8.44
C LYS A 345 9.13 -17.23 -7.68
N ILE A 346 8.71 -17.41 -6.44
CA ILE A 346 8.18 -16.33 -5.59
C ILE A 346 9.19 -15.18 -5.44
N GLN A 347 10.49 -15.48 -5.39
CA GLN A 347 11.56 -14.48 -5.32
C GLN A 347 11.57 -13.55 -6.55
N THR A 348 11.31 -14.12 -7.73
CA THR A 348 11.23 -13.34 -8.97
C THR A 348 9.97 -12.48 -9.00
N ILE A 349 8.84 -13.01 -8.50
CA ILE A 349 7.59 -12.25 -8.35
C ILE A 349 7.81 -11.07 -7.39
N PHE A 350 8.40 -11.29 -6.23
CA PHE A 350 8.67 -10.22 -5.25
C PHE A 350 9.62 -9.16 -5.81
N SER A 351 10.73 -9.55 -6.45
CA SER A 351 11.61 -8.61 -7.14
C SER A 351 10.90 -7.81 -8.23
N PHE A 352 9.99 -8.43 -8.98
CA PHE A 352 9.20 -7.76 -10.01
C PHE A 352 8.25 -6.72 -9.41
N LEU A 353 7.54 -7.10 -8.37
CA LEU A 353 6.65 -6.19 -7.66
C LEU A 353 7.40 -5.03 -6.99
N ASP A 354 8.63 -5.27 -6.54
CA ASP A 354 9.55 -4.26 -6.01
C ASP A 354 10.25 -3.41 -7.08
N GLN A 355 10.00 -3.68 -8.37
CA GLN A 355 10.61 -2.98 -9.51
C GLN A 355 12.13 -3.18 -9.60
N GLU A 356 12.63 -4.34 -9.17
CA GLU A 356 14.08 -4.68 -9.08
C GLU A 356 14.53 -5.75 -10.08
N THR A 357 13.64 -6.15 -11.01
CA THR A 357 13.96 -7.18 -12.00
C THR A 357 14.76 -6.65 -13.18
N SER A 358 15.59 -7.53 -13.74
CA SER A 358 16.21 -7.35 -15.07
C SER A 358 15.19 -7.59 -16.19
N LEU A 359 15.48 -7.09 -17.39
CA LEU A 359 14.63 -7.29 -18.56
C LEU A 359 14.41 -8.78 -18.88
N SER A 360 15.41 -9.63 -18.69
CA SER A 360 15.27 -11.08 -18.90
C SER A 360 14.31 -11.74 -17.92
N GLN A 361 14.31 -11.30 -16.65
CA GLN A 361 13.35 -11.78 -15.64
C GLN A 361 11.94 -11.29 -15.96
N GLU A 362 11.80 -10.03 -16.40
CA GLU A 362 10.51 -9.47 -16.81
C GLU A 362 9.90 -10.24 -17.99
N LEU A 363 10.70 -10.54 -19.01
CA LEU A 363 10.27 -11.37 -20.14
C LEU A 363 9.87 -12.78 -19.66
N GLY A 364 10.62 -13.38 -18.73
CA GLY A 364 10.30 -14.66 -18.13
C GLY A 364 8.94 -14.69 -17.44
N ILE A 365 8.56 -13.58 -16.77
CA ILE A 365 7.25 -13.41 -16.13
C ILE A 365 6.14 -13.22 -17.18
N MET A 366 6.41 -12.41 -18.22
CA MET A 366 5.38 -12.01 -19.18
C MET A 366 5.04 -13.10 -20.20
N LEU A 367 6.05 -13.85 -20.68
CA LEU A 367 5.84 -14.88 -21.71
C LEU A 367 4.78 -15.93 -21.32
N PRO A 368 4.80 -16.51 -20.10
CA PRO A 368 3.75 -17.44 -19.69
C PRO A 368 2.36 -16.81 -19.55
N MET A 369 2.30 -15.50 -19.33
CA MET A 369 1.04 -14.76 -19.16
C MET A 369 0.47 -14.29 -20.50
N THR A 370 1.18 -14.52 -21.62
CA THR A 370 0.73 -14.09 -22.95
C THR A 370 -0.59 -14.78 -23.32
N SER A 371 -1.66 -14.02 -23.34
CA SER A 371 -3.00 -14.43 -23.73
C SER A 371 -3.65 -13.31 -24.54
N VAL A 372 -4.76 -13.61 -25.23
CA VAL A 372 -5.46 -12.59 -26.03
C VAL A 372 -5.78 -11.31 -25.25
N PRO A 373 -6.31 -11.37 -24.01
CA PRO A 373 -6.54 -10.16 -23.23
C PRO A 373 -5.25 -9.35 -22.92
N PHE A 374 -4.14 -10.02 -22.57
CA PHE A 374 -2.87 -9.34 -22.33
C PHE A 374 -2.30 -8.69 -23.60
N LEU A 375 -2.36 -9.39 -24.74
CA LEU A 375 -1.95 -8.83 -26.03
C LEU A 375 -2.84 -7.64 -26.42
N SER A 376 -4.15 -7.75 -26.25
CA SER A 376 -5.09 -6.65 -26.51
C SER A 376 -4.80 -5.44 -25.62
N ALA A 377 -4.62 -5.62 -24.33
CA ALA A 377 -4.26 -4.55 -23.40
C ALA A 377 -2.90 -3.91 -23.75
N PHE A 378 -1.90 -4.73 -24.11
CA PHE A 378 -0.60 -4.25 -24.55
C PHE A 378 -0.69 -3.36 -25.79
N PHE A 379 -1.37 -3.81 -26.86
CA PHE A 379 -1.51 -3.00 -28.08
C PHE A 379 -2.33 -1.74 -27.84
N LYS A 380 -3.41 -1.81 -27.05
CA LYS A 380 -4.22 -0.62 -26.67
C LYS A 380 -3.41 0.46 -25.94
N LYS A 381 -2.37 0.09 -25.21
CA LYS A 381 -1.50 1.05 -24.48
C LYS A 381 -0.34 1.57 -25.33
N LEU A 382 0.01 0.88 -26.42
CA LEU A 382 1.08 1.31 -27.35
C LEU A 382 0.58 2.31 -28.39
N PHE A 383 -0.67 2.18 -28.82
CA PHE A 383 -1.35 3.00 -29.83
C PHE A 383 -2.56 3.74 -29.24
#